data_cf100f63eb2ab4cadf799328cb4a7c3b
#
_entry.id   cf100f63eb2ab4cadf799328cb4a7c3b
#
_cell.length_a   1.000
_cell.length_b   1.000
_cell.length_c   1.000
_cell.angle_alpha   90.00
_cell.angle_beta   90.00
_cell.angle_gamma   90.00
#
_symmetry.space_group_name_H-M   'P 1'
#
loop_
_entity.id
_entity.type
_entity.pdbx_description
1 polymer ?
#
loop_
_entity_poly.entity_id
_entity_poly.type
_entity_poly.pdbx_seq_one_letter_code
_entity_poly.pdbx_strand_id
1 'polypeptide(L)'
;MTRITHLEDVSPGCNGVVARTMSIADEHVEAAQAAGLRYVTDSSPGIRRRRRGRGFAYVRPDGAPLRDPGELERIRKLVIPPRWTDVWICTSSSGHLQVTARDARGRKQYRYHTRYREVRDLTKFGRLVEFSEVLPSIRRRVEQDISQSILSRERVLATVVWLLEKTLIRVGSDEYARDNGSYGLTTLRRRHVAVSGARLRFEFRGKSGVPHSVAVTDRRIARIVQHCQELPGQELFQYLDDDGRRQSVDAGDINQYLRDITERQITAKDFRTWAGTILAAQALRDLGGFATEKEANANVVRAIDQVAKRLGNTRAVCRKYYVHPAVIEAYLDGVAIAAASGDERSLQRDAERPPTLRRDEIAVLELLRGRSNHQTRREGRQRR
;
A
#
# COMPACT_ATOMS: atom_id res chain seq x y z
N MET A 1 -63.10 -8.61 35.09
CA MET A 1 -63.89 -8.46 33.85
C MET A 1 -63.32 -7.25 33.14
N THR A 2 -62.65 -7.31 32.04
CA THR A 2 -62.91 -7.55 30.68
C THR A 2 -61.54 -7.45 29.98
N ARG A 3 -61.16 -8.47 29.19
CA ARG A 3 -60.00 -8.51 28.32
C ARG A 3 -60.28 -7.62 27.08
N ILE A 4 -59.30 -6.87 26.63
CA ILE A 4 -59.19 -6.39 25.25
C ILE A 4 -57.82 -6.76 24.72
N THR A 5 -57.78 -7.65 23.78
CA THR A 5 -56.66 -8.05 22.95
C THR A 5 -56.49 -7.06 21.83
N HIS A 6 -55.32 -6.45 21.68
CA HIS A 6 -54.92 -5.80 20.42
C HIS A 6 -53.85 -6.66 19.73
N LEU A 7 -54.20 -7.09 18.52
CA LEU A 7 -53.28 -7.67 17.53
C LEU A 7 -52.37 -6.57 17.00
N GLU A 8 -51.08 -6.72 17.16
CA GLU A 8 -50.10 -5.89 16.46
C GLU A 8 -49.70 -6.58 15.16
N ASP A 9 -49.87 -5.82 14.11
CA ASP A 9 -49.55 -6.11 12.72
C ASP A 9 -48.01 -6.14 12.55
N VAL A 10 -47.45 -7.31 12.20
CA VAL A 10 -46.02 -7.49 11.96
C VAL A 10 -45.78 -7.29 10.47
N SER A 11 -45.29 -6.11 10.10
CA SER A 11 -44.71 -5.87 8.77
C SER A 11 -43.37 -6.61 8.62
N PRO A 12 -43.10 -7.26 7.49
CA PRO A 12 -41.83 -7.98 7.27
C PRO A 12 -40.71 -7.00 7.05
N GLY A 13 -39.76 -7.03 7.99
CA GLY A 13 -38.55 -6.20 7.99
C GLY A 13 -37.65 -6.48 6.78
N CYS A 14 -37.19 -5.43 6.17
CA CYS A 14 -36.14 -5.40 5.18
C CYS A 14 -34.90 -6.16 5.67
N ASN A 15 -34.54 -7.24 5.01
CA ASN A 15 -33.26 -7.89 5.14
C ASN A 15 -32.16 -6.94 4.64
N GLY A 16 -31.63 -6.12 5.53
CA GLY A 16 -30.38 -5.40 5.32
C GLY A 16 -29.25 -6.42 5.27
N VAL A 17 -28.73 -6.68 4.08
CA VAL A 17 -27.44 -7.36 3.92
C VAL A 17 -26.38 -6.45 4.53
N VAL A 18 -26.03 -6.71 5.78
CA VAL A 18 -24.88 -6.09 6.44
C VAL A 18 -23.66 -6.60 5.69
N ALA A 19 -23.07 -5.77 4.85
CA ALA A 19 -21.82 -6.04 4.18
C ALA A 19 -20.75 -6.30 5.26
N ARG A 20 -20.38 -7.57 5.43
CA ARG A 20 -19.40 -8.01 6.41
C ARG A 20 -18.04 -7.40 6.03
N THR A 21 -17.57 -6.45 6.81
CA THR A 21 -16.27 -5.81 6.62
C THR A 21 -15.19 -6.89 6.71
N MET A 22 -14.58 -7.23 5.58
CA MET A 22 -13.56 -8.27 5.49
C MET A 22 -12.28 -7.81 6.21
N SER A 23 -11.70 -8.68 7.03
CA SER A 23 -10.41 -8.42 7.66
C SER A 23 -9.26 -8.60 6.65
N ILE A 24 -8.07 -8.05 6.95
CA ILE A 24 -6.85 -8.29 6.15
C ILE A 24 -6.53 -9.80 6.05
N ALA A 25 -6.87 -10.56 7.09
CA ALA A 25 -6.72 -12.02 7.10
C ALA A 25 -7.67 -12.69 6.10
N ASP A 26 -8.92 -12.21 6.00
CA ASP A 26 -9.90 -12.72 5.07
C ASP A 26 -9.47 -12.50 3.60
N GLU A 27 -8.89 -11.33 3.28
CA GLU A 27 -8.33 -11.07 1.95
C GLU A 27 -7.18 -12.03 1.58
N HIS A 28 -6.33 -12.37 2.55
CA HIS A 28 -5.26 -13.33 2.30
C HIS A 28 -5.82 -14.74 2.09
N VAL A 29 -6.89 -15.09 2.80
CA VAL A 29 -7.61 -16.37 2.62
C VAL A 29 -8.25 -16.44 1.23
N GLU A 30 -9.01 -15.41 0.84
CA GLU A 30 -9.65 -15.35 -0.48
C GLU A 30 -8.64 -15.37 -1.63
N ALA A 31 -7.56 -14.60 -1.53
CA ALA A 31 -6.51 -14.63 -2.55
C ALA A 31 -5.81 -16.00 -2.65
N ALA A 32 -5.68 -16.72 -1.54
CA ALA A 32 -5.16 -18.09 -1.56
C ALA A 32 -6.15 -19.03 -2.26
N GLN A 33 -7.44 -18.94 -1.92
CA GLN A 33 -8.51 -19.73 -2.55
C GLN A 33 -8.65 -19.44 -4.04
N ALA A 34 -8.64 -18.16 -4.44
CA ALA A 34 -8.67 -17.74 -5.84
C ALA A 34 -7.45 -18.25 -6.65
N ALA A 35 -6.30 -18.43 -5.98
CA ALA A 35 -5.11 -19.04 -6.57
C ALA A 35 -5.16 -20.59 -6.60
N GLY A 36 -6.23 -21.23 -6.10
CA GLY A 36 -6.32 -22.68 -5.92
C GLY A 36 -5.34 -23.21 -4.86
N LEU A 37 -5.03 -22.40 -3.84
CA LEU A 37 -4.05 -22.70 -2.81
C LEU A 37 -4.69 -22.74 -1.41
N ARG A 38 -4.00 -23.41 -0.48
CA ARG A 38 -4.40 -23.44 0.92
C ARG A 38 -3.80 -22.25 1.66
N TYR A 39 -4.61 -21.56 2.45
CA TYR A 39 -4.10 -20.57 3.40
C TYR A 39 -3.35 -21.29 4.54
N VAL A 40 -2.13 -20.88 4.82
CA VAL A 40 -1.27 -21.44 5.88
C VAL A 40 -0.49 -20.34 6.58
N THR A 41 -0.21 -20.53 7.87
CA THR A 41 0.63 -19.62 8.65
C THR A 41 1.89 -20.34 9.13
N ASP A 42 2.93 -19.63 9.48
CA ASP A 42 4.16 -20.20 10.02
C ASP A 42 4.08 -20.57 11.51
N SER A 43 2.92 -20.37 12.14
CA SER A 43 2.55 -20.98 13.40
C SER A 43 2.16 -22.46 13.26
N SER A 44 1.81 -22.89 12.04
CA SER A 44 1.53 -24.29 11.73
C SER A 44 2.81 -25.13 11.71
N PRO A 45 2.72 -26.44 12.00
CA PRO A 45 3.86 -27.34 11.88
C PRO A 45 4.49 -27.28 10.49
N GLY A 46 5.82 -27.07 10.43
CA GLY A 46 6.56 -26.91 9.18
C GLY A 46 7.94 -27.55 9.21
N ILE A 47 8.53 -27.73 8.05
CA ILE A 47 9.89 -28.22 7.90
C ILE A 47 10.86 -27.12 8.37
N ARG A 48 11.86 -27.51 9.16
CA ARG A 48 12.90 -26.60 9.65
C ARG A 48 14.22 -26.86 8.96
N ARG A 49 14.93 -25.80 8.55
CA ARG A 49 16.29 -25.88 8.00
C ARG A 49 17.30 -25.78 9.13
N ARG A 50 18.23 -26.73 9.22
CA ARG A 50 19.36 -26.73 10.16
C ARG A 50 20.69 -26.68 9.40
N ARG A 51 21.67 -26.00 9.93
CA ARG A 51 23.02 -25.98 9.34
C ARG A 51 23.69 -27.33 9.59
N ARG A 52 24.33 -27.89 8.55
CA ARG A 52 25.11 -29.14 8.65
C ARG A 52 26.39 -29.01 7.81
N GLY A 53 27.50 -28.81 8.49
CA GLY A 53 28.78 -28.55 7.83
C GLY A 53 28.72 -27.32 6.90
N ARG A 54 29.11 -27.50 5.66
CA ARG A 54 29.04 -26.44 4.62
C ARG A 54 27.65 -26.29 3.98
N GLY A 55 26.70 -27.17 4.31
CA GLY A 55 25.36 -27.21 3.71
C GLY A 55 24.24 -27.08 4.75
N PHE A 56 23.08 -27.63 4.37
CA PHE A 56 21.88 -27.61 5.19
C PHE A 56 21.23 -28.99 5.22
N ALA A 57 20.68 -29.35 6.37
CA ALA A 57 19.75 -30.45 6.57
C ALA A 57 18.36 -29.91 6.83
N TYR A 58 17.34 -30.70 6.50
CA TYR A 58 15.94 -30.35 6.72
C TYR A 58 15.33 -31.36 7.68
N VAL A 59 14.51 -30.87 8.60
CA VAL A 59 13.87 -31.66 9.67
C VAL A 59 12.37 -31.47 9.56
N ARG A 60 11.64 -32.56 9.55
CA ARG A 60 10.17 -32.60 9.54
C ARG A 60 9.58 -32.07 10.86
N PRO A 61 8.27 -31.76 10.91
CA PRO A 61 7.60 -31.34 12.15
C PRO A 61 7.70 -32.35 13.28
N ASP A 62 7.76 -33.65 12.96
CA ASP A 62 7.93 -34.77 13.90
C ASP A 62 9.37 -34.92 14.41
N GLY A 63 10.30 -34.11 13.97
CA GLY A 63 11.72 -34.17 14.33
C GLY A 63 12.55 -35.11 13.45
N ALA A 64 11.94 -35.90 12.55
CA ALA A 64 12.65 -36.82 11.68
C ALA A 64 13.39 -36.06 10.55
N PRO A 65 14.57 -36.54 10.12
CA PRO A 65 15.26 -35.98 8.95
C PRO A 65 14.43 -36.13 7.67
N LEU A 66 14.33 -35.05 6.89
CA LEU A 66 13.70 -35.09 5.59
C LEU A 66 14.67 -35.75 4.58
N ARG A 67 14.26 -36.87 4.00
CA ARG A 67 15.07 -37.64 3.03
C ARG A 67 14.39 -37.78 1.66
N ASP A 68 13.11 -37.43 1.55
CA ASP A 68 12.35 -37.52 0.31
C ASP A 68 12.98 -36.65 -0.78
N PRO A 69 13.40 -37.25 -1.93
CA PRO A 69 14.07 -36.50 -3.00
C PRO A 69 13.18 -35.44 -3.65
N GLY A 70 11.86 -35.71 -3.79
CA GLY A 70 10.90 -34.78 -4.38
C GLY A 70 10.72 -33.53 -3.52
N GLU A 71 10.57 -33.70 -2.23
CA GLU A 71 10.48 -32.59 -1.28
C GLU A 71 11.79 -31.79 -1.21
N LEU A 72 12.94 -32.45 -1.24
CA LEU A 72 14.23 -31.77 -1.27
C LEU A 72 14.40 -30.94 -2.54
N GLU A 73 13.96 -31.46 -3.69
CA GLU A 73 13.97 -30.72 -4.95
C GLU A 73 13.01 -29.54 -4.93
N ARG A 74 11.80 -29.69 -4.38
CA ARG A 74 10.86 -28.58 -4.14
C ARG A 74 11.52 -27.49 -3.30
N ILE A 75 12.17 -27.87 -2.20
CA ILE A 75 12.85 -26.91 -1.31
C ILE A 75 14.01 -26.20 -2.03
N ARG A 76 14.78 -26.89 -2.86
CA ARG A 76 15.84 -26.27 -3.67
C ARG A 76 15.26 -25.18 -4.60
N LYS A 77 14.13 -25.45 -5.26
CA LYS A 77 13.43 -24.50 -6.14
C LYS A 77 12.92 -23.25 -5.40
N LEU A 78 12.74 -23.30 -4.08
CA LEU A 78 12.41 -22.13 -3.29
C LEU A 78 13.58 -21.13 -3.16
N VAL A 79 14.81 -21.52 -3.52
CA VAL A 79 16.00 -20.66 -3.53
C VAL A 79 16.17 -19.87 -2.23
N ILE A 80 16.15 -20.57 -1.09
CA ILE A 80 16.23 -19.93 0.24
C ILE A 80 17.66 -19.45 0.48
N PRO A 81 17.91 -18.13 0.68
CA PRO A 81 19.26 -17.62 0.85
C PRO A 81 20.01 -18.33 1.99
N PRO A 82 21.30 -18.66 1.80
CA PRO A 82 22.10 -19.33 2.84
C PRO A 82 22.23 -18.55 4.14
N ARG A 83 22.23 -17.21 4.07
CA ARG A 83 22.36 -16.31 5.22
C ARG A 83 21.07 -16.13 6.03
N TRP A 84 19.94 -16.69 5.55
CA TRP A 84 18.71 -16.63 6.31
C TRP A 84 18.76 -17.62 7.47
N THR A 85 18.21 -17.23 8.62
CA THR A 85 18.12 -18.03 9.85
C THR A 85 16.64 -18.28 10.20
N ASP A 86 16.37 -19.10 11.18
CA ASP A 86 15.03 -19.42 11.67
C ASP A 86 14.04 -19.79 10.54
N VAL A 87 14.50 -20.67 9.65
CA VAL A 87 13.75 -21.00 8.42
C VAL A 87 12.65 -22.00 8.72
N TRP A 88 11.41 -21.59 8.52
CA TRP A 88 10.23 -22.43 8.43
C TRP A 88 9.85 -22.62 6.96
N ILE A 89 9.48 -23.85 6.58
CA ILE A 89 9.06 -24.22 5.23
C ILE A 89 7.75 -24.96 5.32
N CYS A 90 6.76 -24.54 4.52
CA CYS A 90 5.47 -25.21 4.44
C CYS A 90 5.63 -26.68 4.00
N THR A 91 4.92 -27.58 4.69
CA THR A 91 4.91 -29.01 4.36
C THR A 91 4.14 -29.32 3.08
N SER A 92 3.27 -28.39 2.63
CA SER A 92 2.46 -28.55 1.43
C SER A 92 2.96 -27.68 0.29
N SER A 93 3.09 -28.25 -0.92
CA SER A 93 3.37 -27.51 -2.14
C SER A 93 2.24 -26.54 -2.50
N SER A 94 1.00 -26.81 -2.10
CA SER A 94 -0.17 -25.98 -2.33
C SER A 94 -0.40 -24.91 -1.25
N GLY A 95 0.49 -24.74 -0.27
CA GLY A 95 0.41 -23.64 0.68
C GLY A 95 0.68 -22.30 0.02
N HIS A 96 -0.14 -21.25 0.29
CA HIS A 96 0.09 -19.93 -0.28
C HIS A 96 1.40 -19.31 0.23
N LEU A 97 1.76 -19.56 1.49
CA LEU A 97 3.03 -19.18 2.11
C LEU A 97 3.95 -20.40 2.11
N GLN A 98 5.08 -20.32 1.41
CA GLN A 98 6.00 -21.41 1.23
C GLN A 98 7.17 -21.39 2.22
N VAL A 99 7.68 -20.19 2.56
CA VAL A 99 8.81 -20.03 3.51
C VAL A 99 8.61 -18.77 4.33
N THR A 100 8.93 -18.86 5.62
CA THR A 100 9.32 -17.72 6.43
C THR A 100 10.73 -17.91 6.98
N ALA A 101 11.45 -16.82 7.21
CA ALA A 101 12.80 -16.85 7.76
C ALA A 101 13.19 -15.46 8.28
N ARG A 102 14.36 -15.38 8.94
CA ARG A 102 14.99 -14.09 9.27
C ARG A 102 16.21 -13.86 8.40
N ASP A 103 16.34 -12.64 7.86
CA ASP A 103 17.54 -12.26 7.10
C ASP A 103 18.74 -11.95 8.03
N ALA A 104 19.87 -11.57 7.46
CA ALA A 104 21.10 -11.23 8.22
C ALA A 104 20.93 -10.03 9.17
N ARG A 105 19.85 -9.27 9.05
CA ARG A 105 19.49 -8.15 9.94
C ARG A 105 18.36 -8.50 10.92
N GLY A 106 18.02 -9.79 11.06
CA GLY A 106 16.96 -10.25 11.94
C GLY A 106 15.53 -10.06 11.40
N ARG A 107 15.35 -9.43 10.24
CA ARG A 107 14.04 -9.08 9.68
C ARG A 107 13.34 -10.31 9.13
N LYS A 108 12.04 -10.50 9.47
CA LYS A 108 11.22 -11.58 8.95
C LYS A 108 11.01 -11.43 7.43
N GLN A 109 11.33 -12.49 6.70
CA GLN A 109 11.22 -12.59 5.25
C GLN A 109 10.20 -13.67 4.89
N TYR A 110 9.53 -13.49 3.75
CA TYR A 110 8.47 -14.37 3.27
C TYR A 110 8.72 -14.80 1.84
N ARG A 111 8.40 -16.07 1.52
CA ARG A 111 8.29 -16.55 0.15
C ARG A 111 6.91 -17.15 -0.05
N TYR A 112 6.16 -16.50 -0.90
CA TYR A 112 4.83 -16.93 -1.28
C TYR A 112 4.87 -17.79 -2.54
N HIS A 113 3.87 -18.65 -2.70
CA HIS A 113 3.64 -19.42 -3.92
C HIS A 113 3.47 -18.49 -5.13
N THR A 114 3.95 -18.92 -6.33
CA THR A 114 3.92 -18.06 -7.52
C THR A 114 2.50 -17.65 -7.91
N ARG A 115 1.56 -18.60 -7.97
CA ARG A 115 0.14 -18.32 -8.24
C ARG A 115 -0.48 -17.35 -7.26
N TYR A 116 -0.15 -17.47 -5.97
CA TYR A 116 -0.63 -16.52 -4.97
C TYR A 116 -0.16 -15.09 -5.24
N ARG A 117 1.13 -14.95 -5.63
CA ARG A 117 1.67 -13.63 -6.01
C ARG A 117 0.98 -13.06 -7.23
N GLU A 118 0.71 -13.89 -8.25
CA GLU A 118 -0.01 -13.48 -9.47
C GLU A 118 -1.41 -12.97 -9.14
N VAL A 119 -2.21 -13.72 -8.38
CA VAL A 119 -3.55 -13.30 -7.95
C VAL A 119 -3.48 -12.01 -7.13
N ARG A 120 -2.54 -11.91 -6.19
CA ARG A 120 -2.35 -10.70 -5.37
C ARG A 120 -1.89 -9.48 -6.19
N ASP A 121 -1.07 -9.69 -7.20
CA ASP A 121 -0.63 -8.60 -8.08
C ASP A 121 -1.79 -8.12 -8.97
N LEU A 122 -2.65 -9.01 -9.47
CA LEU A 122 -3.88 -8.67 -10.23
C LEU A 122 -4.88 -7.92 -9.34
N THR A 123 -5.21 -8.46 -8.17
CA THR A 123 -6.14 -7.82 -7.23
C THR A 123 -5.66 -6.43 -6.80
N LYS A 124 -4.36 -6.28 -6.56
CA LYS A 124 -3.77 -5.00 -6.16
C LYS A 124 -3.98 -3.90 -7.20
N PHE A 125 -3.79 -4.22 -8.47
CA PHE A 125 -3.98 -3.23 -9.53
C PHE A 125 -5.45 -2.97 -9.85
N GLY A 126 -6.32 -3.98 -9.70
CA GLY A 126 -7.78 -3.79 -9.76
C GLY A 126 -8.30 -2.78 -8.74
N ARG A 127 -7.70 -2.73 -7.56
CA ARG A 127 -8.06 -1.75 -6.52
C ARG A 127 -7.71 -0.30 -6.85
N LEU A 128 -6.86 -0.02 -7.84
CA LEU A 128 -6.53 1.38 -8.19
C LEU A 128 -7.73 2.13 -8.76
N VAL A 129 -8.63 1.46 -9.47
CA VAL A 129 -9.89 2.04 -9.91
C VAL A 129 -10.76 2.38 -8.71
N GLU A 130 -10.95 1.43 -7.78
CA GLU A 130 -11.68 1.67 -6.53
C GLU A 130 -11.08 2.80 -5.70
N PHE A 131 -9.75 2.82 -5.56
CA PHE A 131 -9.05 3.90 -4.85
C PHE A 131 -9.31 5.26 -5.47
N SER A 132 -9.27 5.35 -6.81
CA SER A 132 -9.54 6.62 -7.52
C SER A 132 -10.97 7.12 -7.30
N GLU A 133 -11.95 6.22 -7.19
CA GLU A 133 -13.36 6.57 -6.94
C GLU A 133 -13.57 7.18 -5.56
N VAL A 134 -12.86 6.71 -4.54
CA VAL A 134 -13.00 7.19 -3.16
C VAL A 134 -12.01 8.30 -2.79
N LEU A 135 -10.98 8.55 -3.60
CA LEU A 135 -9.97 9.57 -3.32
C LEU A 135 -10.56 10.98 -3.12
N PRO A 136 -11.58 11.43 -3.88
CA PRO A 136 -12.26 12.71 -3.60
C PRO A 136 -12.91 12.77 -2.21
N SER A 137 -13.51 11.69 -1.75
CA SER A 137 -14.13 11.61 -0.42
C SER A 137 -13.08 11.63 0.69
N ILE A 138 -11.96 10.94 0.50
CA ILE A 138 -10.82 11.00 1.42
C ILE A 138 -10.30 12.44 1.53
N ARG A 139 -10.05 13.10 0.40
CA ARG A 139 -9.56 14.49 0.37
C ARG A 139 -10.51 15.45 1.07
N ARG A 140 -11.82 15.32 0.85
CA ARG A 140 -12.85 16.14 1.50
C ARG A 140 -12.83 15.97 3.01
N ARG A 141 -12.82 14.73 3.48
CA ARG A 141 -12.78 14.44 4.93
C ARG A 141 -11.48 14.94 5.56
N VAL A 142 -10.34 14.72 4.91
CA VAL A 142 -9.03 15.22 5.35
C VAL A 142 -9.04 16.76 5.49
N GLU A 143 -9.58 17.49 4.52
CA GLU A 143 -9.70 18.96 4.62
C GLU A 143 -10.63 19.40 5.76
N GLN A 144 -11.73 18.70 5.98
CA GLN A 144 -12.65 18.96 7.11
C GLN A 144 -11.93 18.75 8.45
N ASP A 145 -11.25 17.63 8.64
CA ASP A 145 -10.60 17.31 9.91
C ASP A 145 -9.37 18.21 10.16
N ILE A 146 -8.61 18.59 9.13
CA ILE A 146 -7.52 19.57 9.24
C ILE A 146 -8.03 20.94 9.69
N SER A 147 -9.24 21.34 9.30
CA SER A 147 -9.82 22.66 9.62
C SER A 147 -10.30 22.78 11.07
N GLN A 148 -10.38 21.70 11.84
CA GLN A 148 -10.74 21.74 13.26
C GLN A 148 -9.76 22.63 14.04
N SER A 149 -10.21 23.24 15.13
CA SER A 149 -9.38 24.12 15.97
C SER A 149 -8.53 23.36 16.98
N ILE A 150 -9.06 22.25 17.51
CA ILE A 150 -8.44 21.43 18.56
C ILE A 150 -7.49 20.41 17.90
N LEU A 151 -6.38 20.06 18.56
CA LEU A 151 -5.48 18.99 18.14
C LEU A 151 -6.09 17.62 18.50
N SER A 152 -7.20 17.29 17.86
CA SER A 152 -7.91 16.03 18.02
C SER A 152 -7.17 14.88 17.33
N ARG A 153 -7.55 13.64 17.65
CA ARG A 153 -7.09 12.43 16.98
C ARG A 153 -7.30 12.52 15.46
N GLU A 154 -8.52 12.90 15.04
CA GLU A 154 -8.90 13.01 13.64
C GLU A 154 -8.06 14.05 12.90
N ARG A 155 -7.77 15.18 13.53
CA ARG A 155 -6.93 16.23 12.95
C ARG A 155 -5.49 15.76 12.72
N VAL A 156 -4.94 14.99 13.65
CA VAL A 156 -3.58 14.42 13.52
C VAL A 156 -3.57 13.34 12.43
N LEU A 157 -4.55 12.43 12.40
CA LEU A 157 -4.69 11.41 11.37
C LEU A 157 -4.83 12.03 9.97
N ALA A 158 -5.71 13.03 9.83
CA ALA A 158 -5.89 13.79 8.59
C ALA A 158 -4.59 14.46 8.14
N THR A 159 -3.81 15.03 9.07
CA THR A 159 -2.50 15.62 8.79
C THR A 159 -1.51 14.58 8.25
N VAL A 160 -1.47 13.38 8.84
CA VAL A 160 -0.62 12.29 8.37
C VAL A 160 -1.05 11.81 6.98
N VAL A 161 -2.36 11.68 6.72
CA VAL A 161 -2.89 11.29 5.39
C VAL A 161 -2.59 12.36 4.34
N TRP A 162 -2.74 13.64 4.68
CA TRP A 162 -2.35 14.75 3.79
C TRP A 162 -0.85 14.69 3.44
N LEU A 163 0.00 14.48 4.44
CA LEU A 163 1.44 14.34 4.23
C LEU A 163 1.77 13.08 3.41
N LEU A 164 1.07 11.97 3.62
CA LEU A 164 1.22 10.75 2.84
C LEU A 164 0.96 11.00 1.35
N GLU A 165 -0.11 11.73 1.01
CA GLU A 165 -0.45 12.09 -0.37
C GLU A 165 0.57 13.06 -0.98
N LYS A 166 0.99 14.11 -0.25
CA LYS A 166 1.87 15.15 -0.78
C LYS A 166 3.33 14.73 -0.86
N THR A 167 3.82 13.97 0.12
CA THR A 167 5.23 13.63 0.24
C THR A 167 5.58 12.25 -0.28
N LEU A 168 4.61 11.35 -0.35
CA LEU A 168 4.79 9.94 -0.66
C LEU A 168 5.74 9.22 0.33
N ILE A 169 5.97 9.78 1.51
CA ILE A 169 6.68 9.11 2.60
C ILE A 169 5.85 7.89 3.02
N ARG A 170 6.50 6.79 3.37
CA ARG A 170 5.80 5.59 3.87
C ARG A 170 5.14 5.87 5.21
N VAL A 171 4.04 5.19 5.49
CA VAL A 171 3.32 5.36 6.76
C VAL A 171 4.23 5.10 7.98
N GLY A 172 5.03 4.06 7.97
CA GLY A 172 5.91 3.68 9.08
C GLY A 172 5.54 2.32 9.67
N SER A 173 6.35 1.84 10.60
CA SER A 173 6.12 0.66 11.43
C SER A 173 7.04 0.75 12.63
N ASP A 174 6.51 0.58 13.84
CA ASP A 174 7.26 0.69 15.10
C ASP A 174 8.32 -0.39 15.23
N GLU A 175 8.04 -1.61 14.76
CA GLU A 175 9.01 -2.70 14.70
C GLU A 175 10.25 -2.27 13.88
N TYR A 176 10.04 -1.72 12.68
CA TYR A 176 11.15 -1.27 11.83
C TYR A 176 11.87 -0.02 12.38
N ALA A 177 11.17 0.87 13.05
CA ALA A 177 11.78 2.04 13.68
C ALA A 177 12.67 1.63 14.85
N ARG A 178 12.22 0.67 15.66
CA ARG A 178 12.94 0.14 16.82
C ARG A 178 14.14 -0.71 16.40
N ASP A 179 13.92 -1.68 15.52
CA ASP A 179 14.94 -2.70 15.20
C ASP A 179 15.98 -2.22 14.18
N ASN A 180 15.61 -1.27 13.29
CA ASN A 180 16.46 -0.88 12.15
C ASN A 180 16.71 0.63 12.06
N GLY A 181 16.18 1.45 12.96
CA GLY A 181 16.26 2.91 12.87
C GLY A 181 15.68 3.45 11.55
N SER A 182 14.66 2.76 11.01
CA SER A 182 14.03 3.12 9.74
C SER A 182 12.64 3.68 10.00
N TYR A 183 12.45 4.95 9.64
CA TYR A 183 11.25 5.73 9.98
C TYR A 183 10.29 5.89 8.79
N GLY A 184 9.04 6.16 9.10
CA GLY A 184 7.99 6.62 8.21
C GLY A 184 7.09 7.59 8.97
N LEU A 185 6.04 8.13 8.37
CA LEU A 185 5.25 9.23 8.93
C LEU A 185 4.86 9.00 10.39
N THR A 186 4.21 7.89 10.73
CA THR A 186 3.75 7.61 12.10
C THR A 186 4.89 7.36 13.10
N THR A 187 6.07 7.03 12.62
CA THR A 187 7.25 6.77 13.48
C THR A 187 8.30 7.87 13.42
N LEU A 188 8.01 9.00 12.73
CA LEU A 188 8.88 10.18 12.75
C LEU A 188 9.02 10.72 14.17
N ARG A 189 10.21 11.21 14.49
CA ARG A 189 10.50 11.90 15.74
C ARG A 189 10.57 13.41 15.50
N ARG A 190 10.36 14.21 16.53
CA ARG A 190 10.44 15.68 16.47
C ARG A 190 11.69 16.19 15.75
N ARG A 191 12.85 15.58 16.02
CA ARG A 191 14.14 15.93 15.38
C ARG A 191 14.20 15.68 13.88
N HIS A 192 13.24 14.94 13.33
CA HIS A 192 13.18 14.62 11.91
C HIS A 192 12.41 15.66 11.08
N VAL A 193 11.85 16.68 11.71
CA VAL A 193 11.18 17.76 11.01
C VAL A 193 11.63 19.13 11.53
N ALA A 194 11.96 19.99 10.58
CA ALA A 194 12.17 21.42 10.81
C ALA A 194 11.00 22.19 10.21
N VAL A 195 10.44 23.12 11.01
CA VAL A 195 9.34 24.00 10.61
C VAL A 195 9.86 25.42 10.54
N SER A 196 9.65 26.09 9.39
CA SER A 196 10.00 27.50 9.18
C SER A 196 8.87 28.20 8.46
N GLY A 197 8.09 28.98 9.18
CA GLY A 197 6.88 29.61 8.67
C GLY A 197 5.88 28.56 8.14
N ALA A 198 5.58 28.59 6.85
CA ALA A 198 4.70 27.62 6.19
C ALA A 198 5.45 26.37 5.67
N ARG A 199 6.78 26.35 5.74
CA ARG A 199 7.61 25.28 5.16
C ARG A 199 7.95 24.24 6.21
N LEU A 200 7.70 22.97 5.85
CA LEU A 200 8.09 21.77 6.59
C LEU A 200 9.19 21.05 5.81
N ARG A 201 10.28 20.69 6.49
CA ARG A 201 11.37 19.88 5.93
C ARG A 201 11.57 18.64 6.77
N PHE A 202 11.40 17.48 6.16
CA PHE A 202 11.57 16.19 6.79
C PHE A 202 12.92 15.58 6.39
N GLU A 203 13.73 15.21 7.38
CA GLU A 203 15.03 14.57 7.19
C GLU A 203 15.16 13.35 8.10
N PHE A 204 15.20 12.17 7.49
CA PHE A 204 15.22 10.91 8.26
C PHE A 204 15.76 9.75 7.41
N ARG A 205 16.07 8.64 8.07
CA ARG A 205 16.40 7.37 7.40
C ARG A 205 15.13 6.56 7.22
N GLY A 206 14.73 6.29 5.97
CA GLY A 206 13.59 5.46 5.63
C GLY A 206 13.96 3.99 5.47
N LYS A 207 13.03 3.23 4.87
CA LYS A 207 13.18 1.78 4.64
C LYS A 207 14.52 1.46 3.97
N SER A 208 15.19 0.42 4.48
CA SER A 208 16.52 -0.04 4.03
C SER A 208 17.66 0.96 4.29
N GLY A 209 17.46 1.93 5.21
CA GLY A 209 18.46 2.93 5.60
C GLY A 209 18.62 4.06 4.57
N VAL A 210 17.73 4.15 3.58
CA VAL A 210 17.79 5.21 2.55
C VAL A 210 17.51 6.58 3.20
N PRO A 211 18.41 7.58 3.04
CA PRO A 211 18.16 8.92 3.53
C PRO A 211 17.04 9.59 2.73
N HIS A 212 16.15 10.25 3.43
CA HIS A 212 15.06 11.05 2.86
C HIS A 212 15.23 12.51 3.27
N SER A 213 15.11 13.42 2.31
CA SER A 213 14.97 14.86 2.52
C SER A 213 13.80 15.34 1.67
N VAL A 214 12.69 15.66 2.31
CA VAL A 214 11.44 16.04 1.64
C VAL A 214 10.92 17.33 2.25
N ALA A 215 10.53 18.29 1.41
CA ALA A 215 9.94 19.54 1.86
C ALA A 215 8.54 19.72 1.28
N VAL A 216 7.65 20.29 2.10
CA VAL A 216 6.30 20.73 1.68
C VAL A 216 6.04 22.12 2.27
N THR A 217 5.16 22.86 1.62
CA THR A 217 4.76 24.21 2.07
C THR A 217 3.26 24.25 2.19
N ASP A 218 2.77 24.34 3.42
CA ASP A 218 1.36 24.61 3.77
C ASP A 218 1.32 25.18 5.20
N ARG A 219 0.74 26.35 5.36
CA ARG A 219 0.71 27.09 6.64
C ARG A 219 -0.13 26.37 7.70
N ARG A 220 -1.22 25.72 7.30
CA ARG A 220 -2.11 24.99 8.22
C ARG A 220 -1.41 23.76 8.77
N ILE A 221 -0.82 22.95 7.87
CA ILE A 221 -0.08 21.76 8.24
C ILE A 221 1.14 22.09 9.10
N ALA A 222 1.85 23.19 8.77
CA ALA A 222 2.99 23.63 9.56
C ALA A 222 2.58 23.96 11.01
N ARG A 223 1.46 24.64 11.22
CA ARG A 223 0.91 24.93 12.57
C ARG A 223 0.54 23.65 13.31
N ILE A 224 -0.13 22.69 12.66
CA ILE A 224 -0.51 21.43 13.30
C ILE A 224 0.74 20.66 13.73
N VAL A 225 1.75 20.58 12.86
CA VAL A 225 3.02 19.90 13.18
C VAL A 225 3.76 20.61 14.32
N GLN A 226 3.73 21.95 14.39
CA GLN A 226 4.27 22.70 15.52
C GLN A 226 3.55 22.34 16.83
N HIS A 227 2.22 22.32 16.85
CA HIS A 227 1.46 21.91 18.04
C HIS A 227 1.78 20.45 18.44
N CYS A 228 1.95 19.54 17.48
CA CYS A 228 2.42 18.19 17.78
C CYS A 228 3.83 18.17 18.40
N GLN A 229 4.72 19.09 17.98
CA GLN A 229 6.07 19.23 18.56
C GLN A 229 6.08 19.82 19.99
N GLU A 230 5.05 20.55 20.38
CA GLU A 230 4.89 21.12 21.73
C GLU A 230 4.50 20.05 22.76
N LEU A 231 3.81 19.00 22.36
CA LEU A 231 3.44 17.90 23.25
C LEU A 231 4.68 17.15 23.75
N PRO A 232 4.73 16.70 25.01
CA PRO A 232 5.88 15.95 25.54
C PRO A 232 6.08 14.63 24.78
N GLY A 233 7.34 14.12 24.68
CA GLY A 233 7.69 12.85 24.05
C GLY A 233 8.58 12.99 22.82
N GLN A 234 8.98 11.88 22.23
CA GLN A 234 9.89 11.85 21.08
C GLN A 234 9.20 11.72 19.73
N GLU A 235 8.02 11.11 19.70
CA GLU A 235 7.22 10.92 18.50
C GLU A 235 6.68 12.25 18.00
N LEU A 236 6.59 12.40 16.68
CA LEU A 236 6.12 13.64 16.08
C LEU A 236 4.60 13.73 16.12
N PHE A 237 3.91 12.67 15.69
CA PHE A 237 2.44 12.68 15.58
C PHE A 237 1.79 12.05 16.80
N GLN A 238 1.24 12.91 17.62
CA GLN A 238 0.57 12.60 18.89
C GLN A 238 -0.60 13.54 19.08
N TYR A 239 -1.56 13.13 19.92
CA TYR A 239 -2.69 13.93 20.37
C TYR A 239 -2.93 13.67 21.87
N LEU A 240 -3.78 14.48 22.47
CA LEU A 240 -4.31 14.22 23.81
C LEU A 240 -5.71 13.65 23.66
N ASP A 241 -5.99 12.56 24.35
CA ASP A 241 -7.33 11.99 24.44
C ASP A 241 -8.22 12.83 25.39
N ASP A 242 -9.48 12.43 25.54
CA ASP A 242 -10.47 13.15 26.37
C ASP A 242 -10.07 13.21 27.84
N ASP A 243 -9.24 12.28 28.32
CA ASP A 243 -8.68 12.28 29.67
C ASP A 243 -7.38 13.14 29.78
N GLY A 244 -6.96 13.80 28.70
CA GLY A 244 -5.71 14.56 28.63
C GLY A 244 -4.46 13.67 28.56
N ARG A 245 -4.60 12.37 28.31
CA ARG A 245 -3.48 11.45 28.18
C ARG A 245 -2.94 11.49 26.75
N ARG A 246 -1.63 11.46 26.66
CA ARG A 246 -0.94 11.43 25.36
C ARG A 246 -1.11 10.08 24.67
N GLN A 247 -1.51 10.13 23.41
CA GLN A 247 -1.63 9.00 22.52
C GLN A 247 -0.77 9.20 21.26
N SER A 248 -0.08 8.16 20.81
CA SER A 248 0.65 8.16 19.53
C SER A 248 -0.24 7.60 18.43
N VAL A 249 0.05 7.99 17.19
CA VAL A 249 -0.64 7.49 15.99
C VAL A 249 0.23 6.43 15.32
N ASP A 250 -0.34 5.28 15.04
CA ASP A 250 0.32 4.18 14.34
C ASP A 250 -0.20 3.95 12.91
N ALA A 251 0.38 2.97 12.20
CA ALA A 251 -0.06 2.62 10.85
C ALA A 251 -1.46 1.97 10.81
N GLY A 252 -1.86 1.32 11.90
CA GLY A 252 -3.20 0.75 12.06
C GLY A 252 -4.26 1.83 12.14
N ASP A 253 -4.01 2.89 12.92
CA ASP A 253 -4.88 4.06 13.05
C ASP A 253 -5.11 4.74 11.71
N ILE A 254 -4.05 4.94 10.93
CA ILE A 254 -4.15 5.55 9.59
C ILE A 254 -5.01 4.68 8.66
N ASN A 255 -4.79 3.37 8.66
CA ASN A 255 -5.57 2.48 7.81
C ASN A 255 -7.03 2.37 8.30
N GLN A 256 -7.28 2.45 9.61
CA GLN A 256 -8.65 2.49 10.16
C GLN A 256 -9.36 3.77 9.75
N TYR A 257 -8.73 4.93 9.90
CA TYR A 257 -9.26 6.22 9.48
C TYR A 257 -9.65 6.23 7.99
N LEU A 258 -8.82 5.63 7.12
CA LEU A 258 -9.13 5.50 5.70
C LEU A 258 -10.33 4.56 5.45
N ARG A 259 -10.45 3.46 6.19
CA ARG A 259 -11.61 2.57 6.11
C ARG A 259 -12.91 3.23 6.57
N ASP A 260 -12.85 3.98 7.66
CA ASP A 260 -14.00 4.69 8.22
C ASP A 260 -14.56 5.75 7.25
N ILE A 261 -13.66 6.41 6.47
CA ILE A 261 -14.07 7.37 5.44
C ILE A 261 -14.69 6.67 4.22
N THR A 262 -14.13 5.54 3.82
CA THR A 262 -14.39 4.96 2.49
C THR A 262 -15.32 3.76 2.52
N GLU A 263 -15.51 3.16 3.70
CA GLU A 263 -16.18 1.86 3.89
C GLU A 263 -15.58 0.75 3.01
N ARG A 264 -14.31 0.94 2.55
CA ARG A 264 -13.57 0.03 1.68
C ARG A 264 -12.20 -0.30 2.26
N GLN A 265 -11.59 -1.38 1.76
CA GLN A 265 -10.26 -1.85 2.21
C GLN A 265 -9.11 -1.00 1.62
N ILE A 266 -9.22 0.31 1.75
CA ILE A 266 -8.19 1.26 1.32
C ILE A 266 -7.13 1.40 2.41
N THR A 267 -5.87 1.50 1.99
CA THR A 267 -4.72 1.59 2.88
C THR A 267 -3.75 2.70 2.47
N ALA A 268 -2.88 3.10 3.37
CA ALA A 268 -1.80 4.05 3.09
C ALA A 268 -0.89 3.62 1.91
N LYS A 269 -0.81 2.32 1.60
CA LYS A 269 -0.03 1.80 0.47
C LYS A 269 -0.64 2.19 -0.88
N ASP A 270 -1.96 2.31 -0.96
CA ASP A 270 -2.67 2.58 -2.21
C ASP A 270 -2.35 3.98 -2.75
N PHE A 271 -2.15 4.97 -1.87
CA PHE A 271 -1.65 6.31 -2.25
C PHE A 271 -0.35 6.24 -3.03
N ARG A 272 0.60 5.43 -2.58
CA ARG A 272 1.91 5.32 -3.24
C ARG A 272 1.82 4.57 -4.56
N THR A 273 0.91 3.59 -4.66
CA THR A 273 0.69 2.84 -5.91
C THR A 273 -0.02 3.72 -6.93
N TRP A 274 -1.02 4.49 -6.50
CA TRP A 274 -1.70 5.48 -7.33
C TRP A 274 -0.73 6.55 -7.83
N ALA A 275 -0.01 7.21 -6.92
CA ALA A 275 0.96 8.24 -7.28
C ALA A 275 2.07 7.69 -8.19
N GLY A 276 2.59 6.49 -7.94
CA GLY A 276 3.60 5.86 -8.81
C GLY A 276 3.08 5.61 -10.22
N THR A 277 1.81 5.21 -10.36
CA THR A 277 1.14 5.01 -11.65
C THR A 277 0.95 6.34 -12.39
N ILE A 278 0.47 7.39 -11.70
CA ILE A 278 0.32 8.74 -12.26
C ILE A 278 1.68 9.31 -12.71
N LEU A 279 2.69 9.24 -11.85
CA LEU A 279 4.05 9.73 -12.17
C LEU A 279 4.66 9.00 -13.37
N ALA A 280 4.42 7.70 -13.52
CA ALA A 280 4.88 6.94 -14.68
C ALA A 280 4.16 7.40 -15.96
N ALA A 281 2.84 7.61 -15.91
CA ALA A 281 2.06 8.12 -17.03
C ALA A 281 2.52 9.52 -17.47
N GLN A 282 2.74 10.42 -16.50
CA GLN A 282 3.29 11.76 -16.77
C GLN A 282 4.67 11.68 -17.41
N ALA A 283 5.59 10.90 -16.84
CA ALA A 283 6.95 10.77 -17.36
C ALA A 283 6.99 10.18 -18.78
N LEU A 284 6.14 9.19 -19.08
CA LEU A 284 6.05 8.61 -20.43
C LEU A 284 5.45 9.61 -21.44
N ARG A 285 4.45 10.38 -21.03
CA ARG A 285 3.88 11.46 -21.84
C ARG A 285 4.94 12.54 -22.17
N ASP A 286 5.68 12.96 -21.15
CA ASP A 286 6.69 14.02 -21.30
C ASP A 286 7.88 13.56 -22.17
N LEU A 287 8.17 12.25 -22.23
CA LEU A 287 9.14 11.66 -23.14
C LEU A 287 8.66 11.60 -24.60
N GLY A 288 7.34 11.69 -24.81
CA GLY A 288 6.73 11.70 -26.15
C GLY A 288 6.66 10.33 -26.81
N GLY A 289 6.43 10.32 -28.14
CA GLY A 289 6.40 9.11 -28.95
C GLY A 289 7.79 8.49 -29.14
N PHE A 290 7.83 7.39 -29.86
CA PHE A 290 9.07 6.67 -30.17
C PHE A 290 9.04 6.17 -31.62
N ALA A 291 10.22 6.03 -32.24
CA ALA A 291 10.36 5.51 -33.61
C ALA A 291 10.67 4.01 -33.62
N THR A 292 11.23 3.46 -32.55
CA THR A 292 11.65 2.06 -32.47
C THR A 292 11.26 1.43 -31.12
N GLU A 293 11.09 0.13 -31.10
CA GLU A 293 10.84 -0.64 -29.87
C GLU A 293 11.98 -0.47 -28.84
N LYS A 294 13.22 -0.35 -29.33
CA LYS A 294 14.39 -0.11 -28.46
C LYS A 294 14.27 1.24 -27.75
N GLU A 295 13.82 2.27 -28.46
CA GLU A 295 13.58 3.60 -27.90
C GLU A 295 12.42 3.57 -26.91
N ALA A 296 11.30 2.91 -27.24
CA ALA A 296 10.16 2.73 -26.37
C ALA A 296 10.58 2.09 -25.03
N ASN A 297 11.34 1.01 -25.09
CA ASN A 297 11.85 0.33 -23.88
C ASN A 297 12.81 1.22 -23.07
N ALA A 298 13.67 2.03 -23.73
CA ALA A 298 14.53 2.98 -23.06
C ALA A 298 13.72 4.09 -22.36
N ASN A 299 12.64 4.56 -22.97
CA ASN A 299 11.73 5.54 -22.39
C ASN A 299 11.01 4.99 -21.15
N VAL A 300 10.52 3.75 -21.21
CA VAL A 300 9.95 3.06 -20.06
C VAL A 300 10.95 2.98 -18.90
N VAL A 301 12.22 2.63 -19.18
CA VAL A 301 13.26 2.59 -18.15
C VAL A 301 13.46 3.97 -17.53
N ARG A 302 13.55 5.04 -18.34
CA ARG A 302 13.71 6.43 -17.84
C ARG A 302 12.51 6.86 -16.99
N ALA A 303 11.29 6.59 -17.41
CA ALA A 303 10.09 6.89 -16.65
C ALA A 303 10.06 6.19 -15.29
N ILE A 304 10.37 4.89 -15.27
CA ILE A 304 10.43 4.13 -14.02
C ILE A 304 11.56 4.62 -13.10
N ASP A 305 12.69 5.10 -13.63
CA ASP A 305 13.75 5.70 -12.82
C ASP A 305 13.30 7.00 -12.14
N GLN A 306 12.54 7.84 -12.83
CA GLN A 306 11.94 9.05 -12.23
C GLN A 306 10.99 8.68 -11.08
N VAL A 307 10.10 7.71 -11.29
CA VAL A 307 9.22 7.19 -10.25
C VAL A 307 10.03 6.62 -9.07
N ALA A 308 11.09 5.87 -9.35
CA ALA A 308 11.94 5.26 -8.34
C ALA A 308 12.62 6.31 -7.45
N LYS A 309 13.15 7.36 -8.05
CA LYS A 309 13.73 8.51 -7.32
C LYS A 309 12.68 9.18 -6.43
N ARG A 310 11.48 9.45 -6.97
CA ARG A 310 10.40 10.15 -6.23
C ARG A 310 9.87 9.31 -5.07
N LEU A 311 9.75 8.00 -5.24
CA LEU A 311 9.24 7.08 -4.20
C LEU A 311 10.33 6.60 -3.22
N GLY A 312 11.62 6.88 -3.47
CA GLY A 312 12.72 6.32 -2.68
C GLY A 312 12.75 4.79 -2.73
N ASN A 313 12.67 4.22 -3.92
CA ASN A 313 12.66 2.78 -4.20
C ASN A 313 13.69 2.42 -5.28
N THR A 314 13.92 1.13 -5.50
CA THR A 314 14.65 0.65 -6.68
C THR A 314 13.72 0.61 -7.90
N ARG A 315 14.30 0.71 -9.11
CA ARG A 315 13.57 0.56 -10.38
C ARG A 315 12.72 -0.71 -10.43
N ALA A 316 13.31 -1.86 -10.09
CA ALA A 316 12.63 -3.16 -10.09
C ALA A 316 11.42 -3.19 -9.15
N VAL A 317 11.54 -2.59 -7.97
CA VAL A 317 10.45 -2.47 -6.99
C VAL A 317 9.36 -1.54 -7.52
N CYS A 318 9.71 -0.40 -8.12
CA CYS A 318 8.72 0.53 -8.68
C CYS A 318 7.93 -0.10 -9.81
N ARG A 319 8.62 -0.68 -10.81
CA ARG A 319 7.97 -1.34 -11.95
C ARG A 319 7.00 -2.43 -11.50
N LYS A 320 7.40 -3.25 -10.52
CA LYS A 320 6.60 -4.39 -10.08
C LYS A 320 5.46 -4.02 -9.13
N TYR A 321 5.67 -3.02 -8.24
CA TYR A 321 4.77 -2.82 -7.10
C TYR A 321 4.09 -1.46 -7.03
N TYR A 322 4.49 -0.48 -7.84
CA TYR A 322 3.97 0.87 -7.74
C TYR A 322 3.51 1.49 -9.07
N VAL A 323 3.76 0.81 -10.19
CA VAL A 323 3.30 1.26 -11.51
C VAL A 323 2.38 0.22 -12.09
N HIS A 324 1.16 0.63 -12.47
CA HIS A 324 0.21 -0.27 -13.12
C HIS A 324 0.72 -0.70 -14.49
N PRO A 325 0.75 -2.02 -14.81
CA PRO A 325 1.26 -2.52 -16.09
C PRO A 325 0.59 -1.88 -17.31
N ALA A 326 -0.72 -1.65 -17.24
CA ALA A 326 -1.49 -1.06 -18.34
C ALA A 326 -0.96 0.30 -18.82
N VAL A 327 -0.31 1.09 -17.96
CA VAL A 327 0.31 2.37 -18.35
C VAL A 327 1.53 2.12 -19.26
N ILE A 328 2.35 1.14 -18.91
CA ILE A 328 3.53 0.76 -19.70
C ILE A 328 3.10 0.14 -21.02
N GLU A 329 2.14 -0.78 -20.98
CA GLU A 329 1.59 -1.46 -22.15
C GLU A 329 0.93 -0.46 -23.11
N ALA A 330 0.15 0.51 -22.60
CA ALA A 330 -0.46 1.55 -23.41
C ALA A 330 0.60 2.35 -24.18
N TYR A 331 1.68 2.74 -23.50
CA TYR A 331 2.78 3.45 -24.12
C TYR A 331 3.46 2.62 -25.21
N LEU A 332 3.77 1.33 -24.94
CA LEU A 332 4.40 0.42 -25.88
C LEU A 332 3.50 0.14 -27.10
N ASP A 333 2.18 0.15 -26.94
CA ASP A 333 1.20 0.03 -28.01
C ASP A 333 1.01 1.35 -28.80
N GLY A 334 1.76 2.40 -28.49
CA GLY A 334 1.65 3.71 -29.15
C GLY A 334 0.38 4.49 -28.79
N VAL A 335 -0.34 4.05 -27.74
CA VAL A 335 -1.52 4.77 -27.25
C VAL A 335 -1.06 6.04 -26.54
N ALA A 336 -1.42 7.20 -27.08
CA ALA A 336 -1.13 8.47 -26.42
C ALA A 336 -1.82 8.53 -25.07
N ILE A 337 -1.03 8.66 -24.00
CA ILE A 337 -1.56 8.99 -22.67
C ILE A 337 -1.98 10.44 -22.75
N ALA A 338 -3.28 10.68 -22.92
CA ALA A 338 -3.82 12.00 -23.19
C ALA A 338 -3.29 13.03 -22.20
N ALA A 339 -2.73 14.13 -22.69
CA ALA A 339 -2.52 15.31 -21.89
C ALA A 339 -3.90 15.84 -21.52
N ALA A 340 -4.17 16.05 -20.26
CA ALA A 340 -5.30 16.90 -19.90
C ALA A 340 -5.00 18.28 -20.45
N SER A 341 -5.61 18.61 -21.59
CA SER A 341 -5.47 19.91 -22.26
C SER A 341 -5.89 21.02 -21.30
N GLY A 342 -4.97 21.86 -20.88
CA GLY A 342 -5.28 23.00 -20.02
C GLY A 342 -4.06 23.77 -19.54
N ASP A 343 -4.14 25.06 -19.79
CA ASP A 343 -3.24 26.14 -19.44
C ASP A 343 -2.73 26.10 -18.00
N GLU A 344 -1.45 26.40 -17.76
CA GLU A 344 -0.81 26.50 -16.43
C GLU A 344 -1.57 27.41 -15.43
N ARG A 345 -2.35 28.36 -15.91
CA ARG A 345 -3.24 29.20 -15.10
C ARG A 345 -4.38 28.43 -14.42
N SER A 346 -4.70 27.21 -14.87
CA SER A 346 -5.72 26.37 -14.22
C SER A 346 -5.21 25.64 -12.99
N LEU A 347 -3.90 25.46 -12.83
CA LEU A 347 -3.29 24.80 -11.66
C LEU A 347 -3.49 25.62 -10.37
N GLN A 348 -3.54 26.95 -10.47
CA GLN A 348 -3.85 27.82 -9.33
C GLN A 348 -5.34 27.80 -8.95
N ARG A 349 -6.25 27.59 -9.92
CA ARG A 349 -7.70 27.49 -9.67
C ARG A 349 -8.13 26.14 -9.10
N ASP A 350 -7.33 25.09 -9.26
CA ASP A 350 -7.64 23.75 -8.70
C ASP A 350 -7.47 23.69 -7.17
N ALA A 351 -6.82 24.69 -6.55
CA ALA A 351 -6.73 24.82 -5.10
C ALA A 351 -8.06 25.26 -4.44
N GLU A 352 -8.96 25.91 -5.18
CA GLU A 352 -10.24 26.44 -4.70
C GLU A 352 -11.45 25.54 -5.06
N ARG A 353 -11.26 24.51 -5.88
CA ARG A 353 -12.33 23.56 -6.24
C ARG A 353 -12.54 22.50 -5.18
N PRO A 354 -13.79 21.97 -5.05
CA PRO A 354 -14.04 20.82 -4.19
C PRO A 354 -13.10 19.67 -4.57
N PRO A 355 -12.69 18.83 -3.60
CA PRO A 355 -11.69 17.79 -3.81
C PRO A 355 -12.15 16.76 -4.83
N THR A 356 -11.76 16.97 -6.08
CA THR A 356 -12.01 16.11 -7.23
C THR A 356 -10.72 15.41 -7.65
N LEU A 357 -10.81 14.47 -8.59
CA LEU A 357 -9.63 13.95 -9.25
C LEU A 357 -8.97 15.05 -10.09
N ARG A 358 -7.63 15.06 -10.09
CA ARG A 358 -6.84 15.93 -10.96
C ARG A 358 -6.90 15.42 -12.40
N ARG A 359 -6.59 16.26 -13.36
CA ARG A 359 -6.64 15.92 -14.79
C ARG A 359 -5.84 14.67 -15.14
N ASP A 360 -4.60 14.57 -14.66
CA ASP A 360 -3.76 13.39 -14.90
C ASP A 360 -4.33 12.13 -14.23
N GLU A 361 -5.00 12.28 -13.08
CA GLU A 361 -5.67 11.19 -12.39
C GLU A 361 -6.89 10.70 -13.19
N ILE A 362 -7.65 11.61 -13.79
CA ILE A 362 -8.78 11.27 -14.68
C ILE A 362 -8.27 10.54 -15.94
N ALA A 363 -7.25 11.05 -16.60
CA ALA A 363 -6.69 10.43 -17.79
C ALA A 363 -6.18 9.01 -17.54
N VAL A 364 -5.49 8.80 -16.41
CA VAL A 364 -5.04 7.45 -16.02
C VAL A 364 -6.23 6.55 -15.67
N LEU A 365 -7.24 7.05 -14.96
CA LEU A 365 -8.44 6.27 -14.64
C LEU A 365 -9.17 5.79 -15.89
N GLU A 366 -9.34 6.65 -16.88
CA GLU A 366 -9.96 6.30 -18.17
C GLU A 366 -9.16 5.24 -18.92
N LEU A 367 -7.84 5.36 -18.94
CA LEU A 367 -6.93 4.37 -19.52
C LEU A 367 -7.08 3.01 -18.83
N LEU A 368 -7.12 2.99 -17.48
CA LEU A 368 -7.27 1.76 -16.72
C LEU A 368 -8.62 1.08 -16.99
N ARG A 369 -9.72 1.85 -17.01
CA ARG A 369 -11.07 1.35 -17.29
C ARG A 369 -11.20 0.81 -18.72
N GLY A 370 -10.63 1.51 -19.70
CA GLY A 370 -10.65 1.08 -21.09
C GLY A 370 -9.96 -0.27 -21.30
N ARG A 371 -8.80 -0.48 -20.68
CA ARG A 371 -8.06 -1.75 -20.80
C ARG A 371 -8.68 -2.91 -20.02
N SER A 372 -9.26 -2.68 -18.87
CA SER A 372 -10.01 -3.71 -18.13
C SER A 372 -11.16 -4.26 -18.96
N ASN A 373 -11.90 -3.42 -19.67
CA ASN A 373 -13.00 -3.83 -20.55
C ASN A 373 -12.53 -4.66 -21.77
N HIS A 374 -11.34 -4.33 -22.31
CA HIS A 374 -10.75 -5.10 -23.42
C HIS A 374 -10.27 -6.49 -23.01
N GLN A 375 -9.70 -6.62 -21.80
CA GLN A 375 -9.25 -7.92 -21.28
C GLN A 375 -10.44 -8.86 -21.05
N THR A 376 -11.49 -8.38 -20.40
CA THR A 376 -12.71 -9.17 -20.14
C THR A 376 -13.37 -9.64 -21.44
N ARG A 377 -13.37 -8.81 -22.50
CA ARG A 377 -13.90 -9.18 -23.81
C ARG A 377 -13.05 -10.23 -24.54
N ARG A 378 -11.73 -10.21 -24.40
CA ARG A 378 -10.83 -11.23 -24.98
C ARG A 378 -10.97 -12.59 -24.30
N GLU A 379 -11.04 -12.61 -22.98
CA GLU A 379 -11.25 -13.86 -22.22
C GLU A 379 -12.63 -14.47 -22.45
N GLY A 380 -13.69 -13.66 -22.61
CA GLY A 380 -15.02 -14.12 -22.97
C GLY A 380 -15.13 -14.69 -24.39
N ARG A 381 -14.26 -14.26 -25.34
CA ARG A 381 -14.17 -14.82 -26.69
C ARG A 381 -13.35 -16.12 -26.77
N GLN A 382 -12.41 -16.34 -25.88
CA GLN A 382 -11.62 -17.58 -25.84
C GLN A 382 -12.34 -18.74 -25.11
N ARG A 383 -13.41 -18.45 -24.37
CA ARG A 383 -14.23 -19.47 -23.68
C ARG A 383 -15.48 -19.89 -24.47
N ARG A 384 -15.72 -19.30 -25.64
CA ARG A 384 -16.73 -19.73 -26.61
C ARG A 384 -16.05 -20.44 -27.81
#